data_9832798cec4a3e91fa577e8633c25dca
#
_entry.id   9832798cec4a3e91fa577e8633c25dca
#
_cell.length_a   1.000
_cell.length_b   1.000
_cell.length_c   1.000
_cell.angle_alpha   90.00
_cell.angle_beta   90.00
_cell.angle_gamma   90.00
#
_symmetry.space_group_name_H-M   'P 1'
#
loop_
_entity.id
_entity.type
_entity.pdbx_description
1 polymer ?
#
loop_
_entity_poly.entity_id
_entity_poly.type
_entity_poly.pdbx_seq_one_letter_code
_entity_poly.pdbx_strand_id
1 'polypeptide(L)'
;MRPIAHDLPTSIARAVGRVAGRQLDPGQAAWLAGVPALLLLVPATIPGQLFWLGVPAFAAVALVARKVRPGPRTALALLLLLAAGVAFRMWLYGYGWSGVLSVTGAAIDRMRAGLSPWNVGYPNSIPPGEPFPYGPTELAWYLPFALLRFDLRWVEFACSCALLVALAARGRPIGLAVAAFTPVLAMVASDGSNDTSAGIVLLVALLLAKRGSIRGGVGLGIAGGFKFHALAWTPGLVMIGGLPALAALVLASLAIWAPALLLVGPGPILASLRWAEGLHDWAGWSLAGFIQSFVGGKVPSWPFAITRWAGGALVVGAVVVDAWRRRPAALSWGAFLAGGLAIFLVVLYASYWSSHGYLAQVAPILCWEVDDLAGALPVHRLVPASRRWQVASVLQ
;
A
#
# COMPACT_ATOMS: atom_id res chain seq x y z
N MET A 1 24.08 -43.87 -12.08
CA MET A 1 23.04 -42.86 -11.93
C MET A 1 23.38 -42.01 -10.71
N ARG A 2 23.82 -40.77 -10.86
CA ARG A 2 24.08 -39.84 -9.73
C ARG A 2 22.76 -39.11 -9.41
N PRO A 3 22.39 -38.95 -8.16
CA PRO A 3 21.14 -38.29 -7.80
C PRO A 3 21.29 -36.77 -8.02
N ILE A 4 20.49 -36.23 -8.94
CA ILE A 4 20.42 -34.79 -9.29
C ILE A 4 19.75 -33.95 -8.19
N ALA A 5 19.29 -34.56 -7.10
CA ALA A 5 18.41 -33.90 -6.11
C ALA A 5 19.13 -33.04 -5.05
N HIS A 6 20.47 -33.01 -4.97
CA HIS A 6 21.16 -32.27 -3.88
C HIS A 6 21.69 -30.87 -4.21
N ASP A 7 21.72 -30.47 -5.47
CA ASP A 7 22.35 -29.19 -5.85
C ASP A 7 21.40 -28.00 -6.00
N LEU A 8 20.08 -28.23 -6.11
CA LEU A 8 19.11 -27.13 -6.26
C LEU A 8 19.00 -26.22 -5.01
N PRO A 9 18.93 -26.76 -3.77
CA PRO A 9 18.86 -25.91 -2.59
C PRO A 9 20.15 -25.11 -2.34
N THR A 10 21.31 -25.71 -2.67
CA THR A 10 22.61 -25.06 -2.49
C THR A 10 22.93 -24.03 -3.58
N SER A 11 22.40 -24.16 -4.77
CA SER A 11 22.54 -23.15 -5.84
C SER A 11 21.65 -21.93 -5.59
N ILE A 12 20.43 -22.13 -5.10
CA ILE A 12 19.53 -21.03 -4.66
C ILE A 12 20.11 -20.37 -3.42
N ALA A 13 20.55 -21.13 -2.41
CA ALA A 13 21.20 -20.59 -1.22
C ALA A 13 22.50 -19.84 -1.56
N ARG A 14 23.31 -20.29 -2.53
CA ARG A 14 24.49 -19.60 -3.03
C ARG A 14 24.14 -18.38 -3.90
N ALA A 15 23.03 -18.38 -4.63
CA ALA A 15 22.55 -17.22 -5.37
C ALA A 15 22.00 -16.16 -4.40
N VAL A 16 21.19 -16.57 -3.43
CA VAL A 16 20.69 -15.71 -2.34
C VAL A 16 21.86 -15.24 -1.46
N GLY A 17 22.81 -16.11 -1.11
CA GLY A 17 24.00 -15.74 -0.34
C GLY A 17 24.98 -14.83 -1.11
N ARG A 18 25.05 -14.89 -2.45
CA ARG A 18 25.84 -13.93 -3.26
C ARG A 18 25.11 -12.59 -3.42
N VAL A 19 23.80 -12.59 -3.40
CA VAL A 19 22.98 -11.38 -3.33
C VAL A 19 22.99 -10.81 -1.90
N ALA A 20 22.98 -11.67 -0.86
CA ALA A 20 23.08 -11.31 0.55
C ALA A 20 24.49 -11.02 1.04
N GLY A 21 25.53 -11.56 0.39
CA GLY A 21 26.94 -11.26 0.69
C GLY A 21 27.38 -9.82 0.32
N ARG A 22 26.54 -9.08 -0.36
CA ARG A 22 26.48 -7.63 -0.32
C ARG A 22 25.25 -7.28 0.50
N GLN A 23 25.46 -6.70 1.63
CA GLN A 23 24.49 -6.07 2.49
C GLN A 23 23.37 -5.39 1.66
N LEU A 24 22.47 -6.20 1.06
CA LEU A 24 21.17 -5.70 0.68
C LEU A 24 20.59 -5.18 1.98
N ASP A 25 20.40 -3.88 2.04
CA ASP A 25 19.57 -3.29 3.06
C ASP A 25 18.30 -4.14 3.14
N PRO A 26 17.87 -4.62 4.32
CA PRO A 26 16.66 -5.40 4.48
C PRO A 26 15.45 -4.78 3.81
N GLY A 27 15.44 -3.43 3.69
CA GLY A 27 14.49 -2.71 2.87
C GLY A 27 14.51 -3.13 1.41
N GLN A 28 15.67 -3.23 0.80
CA GLN A 28 15.82 -3.64 -0.60
C GLN A 28 15.35 -5.08 -0.82
N ALA A 29 15.61 -5.97 0.14
CA ALA A 29 15.16 -7.36 0.08
C ALA A 29 13.62 -7.47 0.23
N ALA A 30 13.01 -6.71 1.15
CA ALA A 30 11.57 -6.68 1.32
C ALA A 30 10.84 -6.07 0.11
N TRP A 31 11.45 -5.07 -0.55
CA TRP A 31 10.92 -4.51 -1.79
C TRP A 31 11.01 -5.48 -2.96
N LEU A 32 12.12 -6.21 -3.09
CA LEU A 32 12.29 -7.25 -4.10
C LEU A 32 11.31 -8.39 -3.91
N ALA A 33 10.88 -8.67 -2.68
CA ALA A 33 9.85 -9.64 -2.38
C ALA A 33 8.43 -9.05 -2.48
N GLY A 34 8.24 -7.81 -2.03
CA GLY A 34 6.92 -7.16 -1.96
C GLY A 34 6.34 -6.80 -3.32
N VAL A 35 7.14 -6.31 -4.26
CA VAL A 35 6.64 -5.96 -5.60
C VAL A 35 6.19 -7.20 -6.40
N PRO A 36 6.96 -8.30 -6.47
CA PRO A 36 6.47 -9.54 -7.06
C PRO A 36 5.28 -10.14 -6.31
N ALA A 37 5.26 -10.07 -4.97
CA ALA A 37 4.12 -10.54 -4.18
C ALA A 37 2.85 -9.74 -4.51
N LEU A 38 2.91 -8.41 -4.58
CA LEU A 38 1.82 -7.56 -5.03
C LEU A 38 1.33 -7.93 -6.43
N LEU A 39 2.25 -8.24 -7.35
CA LEU A 39 1.93 -8.64 -8.71
C LEU A 39 1.36 -10.06 -8.79
N LEU A 40 1.84 -10.98 -7.95
CA LEU A 40 1.40 -12.40 -7.94
C LEU A 40 0.10 -12.60 -7.16
N LEU A 41 -0.21 -11.74 -6.20
CA LEU A 41 -1.39 -11.88 -5.34
C LEU A 41 -2.66 -11.30 -5.96
N VAL A 42 -2.54 -10.52 -7.01
CA VAL A 42 -3.64 -9.90 -7.76
C VAL A 42 -4.44 -10.85 -8.68
N PRO A 43 -3.91 -11.98 -9.20
CA PRO A 43 -4.60 -12.79 -10.21
C PRO A 43 -5.93 -13.38 -9.79
N ALA A 44 -6.15 -13.59 -8.51
CA ALA A 44 -7.31 -14.36 -8.04
C ALA A 44 -8.66 -13.62 -8.16
N THR A 45 -8.67 -12.31 -8.43
CA THR A 45 -9.87 -11.48 -8.35
C THR A 45 -10.21 -10.72 -9.62
N ILE A 46 -9.34 -10.74 -10.62
CA ILE A 46 -9.57 -10.08 -11.91
C ILE A 46 -9.79 -11.13 -12.99
N PRO A 47 -10.69 -10.92 -13.96
CA PRO A 47 -10.80 -11.78 -15.12
C PRO A 47 -9.40 -12.02 -15.70
N GLY A 48 -8.94 -13.27 -15.67
CA GLY A 48 -7.52 -13.63 -15.89
C GLY A 48 -6.90 -13.15 -17.20
N GLN A 49 -7.73 -12.80 -18.19
CA GLN A 49 -7.32 -12.25 -19.46
C GLN A 49 -6.67 -10.85 -19.34
N LEU A 50 -7.18 -9.99 -18.42
CA LEU A 50 -6.64 -8.63 -18.25
C LEU A 50 -5.32 -8.60 -17.49
N PHE A 51 -5.14 -9.53 -16.56
CA PHE A 51 -3.89 -9.66 -15.82
C PHE A 51 -2.72 -10.01 -16.74
N TRP A 52 -2.91 -10.98 -17.63
CA TRP A 52 -1.85 -11.46 -18.53
C TRP A 52 -1.40 -10.42 -19.55
N LEU A 53 -2.28 -9.47 -19.91
CA LEU A 53 -1.91 -8.36 -20.81
C LEU A 53 -1.07 -7.28 -20.08
N GLY A 54 -1.29 -7.08 -18.78
CA GLY A 54 -0.54 -6.09 -17.99
C GLY A 54 0.91 -6.47 -17.75
N VAL A 55 1.20 -7.75 -17.54
CA VAL A 55 2.56 -8.24 -17.21
C VAL A 55 3.57 -8.02 -18.33
N PRO A 56 3.32 -8.44 -19.60
CA PRO A 56 4.26 -8.20 -20.69
C PRO A 56 4.37 -6.72 -21.07
N ALA A 57 3.27 -5.96 -20.97
CA ALA A 57 3.30 -4.51 -21.17
C ALA A 57 4.19 -3.83 -20.13
N PHE A 58 4.02 -4.19 -18.85
CA PHE A 58 4.86 -3.72 -17.74
C PHE A 58 6.33 -4.09 -17.96
N ALA A 59 6.63 -5.35 -18.28
CA ALA A 59 7.99 -5.80 -18.50
C ALA A 59 8.66 -5.08 -19.69
N ALA A 60 7.94 -4.90 -20.80
CA ALA A 60 8.43 -4.18 -21.97
C ALA A 60 8.75 -2.72 -21.63
N VAL A 61 7.85 -2.05 -20.91
CA VAL A 61 8.05 -0.66 -20.49
C VAL A 61 9.20 -0.50 -19.52
N ALA A 62 9.31 -1.38 -18.53
CA ALA A 62 10.42 -1.36 -17.57
C ALA A 62 11.77 -1.58 -18.27
N LEU A 63 11.82 -2.47 -19.28
CA LEU A 63 13.02 -2.72 -20.08
C LEU A 63 13.39 -1.52 -20.95
N VAL A 64 12.41 -0.89 -21.60
CA VAL A 64 12.63 0.31 -22.43
C VAL A 64 13.07 1.49 -21.56
N ALA A 65 12.42 1.72 -20.44
CA ALA A 65 12.73 2.80 -19.51
C ALA A 65 14.17 2.73 -18.97
N ARG A 66 14.72 1.52 -18.78
CA ARG A 66 16.11 1.32 -18.33
C ARG A 66 17.17 1.66 -19.39
N LYS A 67 16.81 1.65 -20.68
CA LYS A 67 17.75 1.87 -21.78
C LYS A 67 17.70 3.29 -22.33
N VAL A 68 16.73 4.08 -21.93
CA VAL A 68 16.50 5.41 -22.51
C VAL A 68 17.27 6.46 -21.72
N ARG A 69 18.17 7.19 -22.39
CA ARG A 69 18.84 8.36 -21.81
C ARG A 69 17.84 9.51 -21.61
N PRO A 70 18.00 10.37 -20.56
CA PRO A 70 17.18 11.56 -20.41
C PRO A 70 17.15 12.38 -21.71
N GLY A 71 15.96 12.68 -22.22
CA GLY A 71 15.80 13.44 -23.45
C GLY A 71 14.33 13.49 -23.91
N PRO A 72 14.06 14.15 -25.07
CA PRO A 72 12.69 14.31 -25.58
C PRO A 72 11.95 12.99 -25.79
N ARG A 73 12.67 11.95 -26.21
CA ARG A 73 12.07 10.60 -26.40
C ARG A 73 11.63 9.98 -25.06
N THR A 74 12.36 10.22 -23.98
CA THR A 74 11.98 9.76 -22.63
C THR A 74 10.75 10.50 -22.15
N ALA A 75 10.69 11.82 -22.35
CA ALA A 75 9.52 12.63 -22.00
C ALA A 75 8.28 12.14 -22.76
N LEU A 76 8.41 11.89 -24.07
CA LEU A 76 7.31 11.34 -24.88
C LEU A 76 6.88 9.96 -24.37
N ALA A 77 7.81 9.06 -24.04
CA ALA A 77 7.49 7.74 -23.48
C ALA A 77 6.73 7.85 -22.16
N LEU A 78 7.15 8.75 -21.24
CA LEU A 78 6.44 9.00 -19.99
C LEU A 78 5.04 9.56 -20.23
N LEU A 79 4.87 10.47 -21.18
CA LEU A 79 3.55 11.01 -21.55
C LEU A 79 2.64 9.93 -22.15
N LEU A 80 3.16 9.07 -22.99
CA LEU A 80 2.40 7.95 -23.57
C LEU A 80 1.99 6.95 -22.48
N LEU A 81 2.88 6.65 -21.54
CA LEU A 81 2.58 5.80 -20.39
C LEU A 81 1.51 6.42 -19.48
N LEU A 82 1.63 7.70 -19.20
CA LEU A 82 0.65 8.46 -18.44
C LEU A 82 -0.72 8.42 -19.13
N ALA A 83 -0.77 8.75 -20.43
CA ALA A 83 -2.01 8.75 -21.20
C ALA A 83 -2.65 7.36 -21.24
N ALA A 84 -1.85 6.30 -21.50
CA ALA A 84 -2.33 4.93 -21.49
C ALA A 84 -2.85 4.50 -20.09
N GLY A 85 -2.15 4.88 -19.00
CA GLY A 85 -2.57 4.60 -17.65
C GLY A 85 -3.88 5.30 -17.26
N VAL A 86 -4.09 6.54 -17.71
CA VAL A 86 -5.36 7.27 -17.53
C VAL A 86 -6.47 6.62 -18.37
N ALA A 87 -6.21 6.29 -19.63
CA ALA A 87 -7.17 5.61 -20.51
C ALA A 87 -7.59 4.24 -19.93
N PHE A 88 -6.65 3.49 -19.37
CA PHE A 88 -6.93 2.21 -18.74
C PHE A 88 -7.85 2.37 -17.51
N ARG A 89 -7.66 3.40 -16.69
CA ARG A 89 -8.55 3.72 -15.57
C ARG A 89 -9.93 4.15 -16.03
N MET A 90 -10.00 4.97 -17.08
CA MET A 90 -11.29 5.37 -17.67
C MET A 90 -12.06 4.17 -18.22
N TRP A 91 -11.36 3.24 -18.85
CA TRP A 91 -11.98 2.00 -19.35
C TRP A 91 -12.50 1.11 -18.23
N LEU A 92 -11.81 1.05 -17.10
CA LEU A 92 -12.24 0.31 -15.91
C LEU A 92 -13.15 1.12 -14.99
N TYR A 93 -13.51 2.37 -15.35
CA TYR A 93 -14.32 3.22 -14.50
C TYR A 93 -15.68 2.57 -14.19
N GLY A 94 -15.97 2.43 -12.88
CA GLY A 94 -17.17 1.75 -12.39
C GLY A 94 -17.11 0.22 -12.46
N TYR A 95 -15.99 -0.36 -12.94
CA TYR A 95 -15.77 -1.79 -12.87
C TYR A 95 -15.31 -2.16 -11.45
N GLY A 96 -15.99 -3.08 -10.86
CA GLY A 96 -15.83 -3.40 -9.44
C GLY A 96 -16.89 -2.69 -8.61
N TRP A 97 -17.01 -3.11 -7.35
CA TRP A 97 -18.10 -2.68 -6.52
C TRP A 97 -17.70 -2.69 -5.04
N SER A 98 -17.59 -1.49 -4.48
CA SER A 98 -17.37 -1.27 -3.06
C SER A 98 -18.43 -0.32 -2.51
N GLY A 99 -18.98 -0.64 -1.35
CA GLY A 99 -19.93 0.20 -0.63
C GLY A 99 -19.30 1.35 0.16
N VAL A 100 -17.98 1.39 0.26
CA VAL A 100 -17.24 2.28 1.16
C VAL A 100 -17.56 3.75 0.93
N LEU A 101 -17.49 4.24 -0.31
CA LEU A 101 -17.76 5.65 -0.60
C LEU A 101 -19.24 6.01 -0.45
N SER A 102 -20.16 5.05 -0.63
CA SER A 102 -21.59 5.29 -0.37
C SER A 102 -21.84 5.45 1.14
N VAL A 103 -21.20 4.63 1.96
CA VAL A 103 -21.21 4.76 3.43
C VAL A 103 -20.58 6.09 3.86
N THR A 104 -19.46 6.47 3.27
CA THR A 104 -18.79 7.74 3.58
C THR A 104 -19.65 8.95 3.23
N GLY A 105 -20.30 8.95 2.06
CA GLY A 105 -21.25 10.00 1.67
C GLY A 105 -22.43 10.11 2.63
N ALA A 106 -23.05 8.98 2.97
CA ALA A 106 -24.16 8.92 3.91
C ALA A 106 -23.73 9.32 5.35
N ALA A 107 -22.51 8.99 5.77
CA ALA A 107 -21.93 9.42 7.04
C ALA A 107 -21.76 10.95 7.10
N ILE A 108 -21.31 11.58 6.00
CA ILE A 108 -21.21 13.03 5.88
C ILE A 108 -22.60 13.67 5.94
N ASP A 109 -23.59 13.12 5.26
CA ASP A 109 -24.98 13.64 5.31
C ASP A 109 -25.56 13.58 6.72
N ARG A 110 -25.29 12.50 7.46
CA ARG A 110 -25.66 12.41 8.89
C ARG A 110 -24.99 13.48 9.73
N MET A 111 -23.69 13.70 9.55
CA MET A 111 -22.97 14.80 10.26
C MET A 111 -23.61 16.16 9.96
N ARG A 112 -23.99 16.43 8.73
CA ARG A 112 -24.69 17.67 8.34
C ARG A 112 -26.04 17.83 9.02
N ALA A 113 -26.70 16.71 9.29
CA ALA A 113 -27.95 16.68 10.06
C ALA A 113 -27.72 16.76 11.60
N GLY A 114 -26.48 16.97 12.06
CA GLY A 114 -26.15 16.98 13.49
C GLY A 114 -26.18 15.62 14.16
N LEU A 115 -26.16 14.53 13.38
CA LEU A 115 -26.24 13.15 13.86
C LEU A 115 -24.84 12.49 13.81
N SER A 116 -24.62 11.55 14.72
CA SER A 116 -23.38 10.74 14.70
C SER A 116 -23.29 9.90 13.42
N PRO A 117 -22.15 9.89 12.73
CA PRO A 117 -21.89 8.97 11.63
C PRO A 117 -21.52 7.55 12.08
N TRP A 118 -21.14 7.37 13.36
CA TRP A 118 -20.74 6.08 13.91
C TRP A 118 -21.89 5.38 14.62
N ASN A 119 -21.77 4.04 14.78
CA ASN A 119 -22.75 3.14 15.40
C ASN A 119 -24.10 3.16 14.72
N VAL A 120 -24.08 3.22 13.38
CA VAL A 120 -25.26 3.19 12.52
C VAL A 120 -24.95 2.31 11.33
N GLY A 121 -25.87 1.41 10.99
CA GLY A 121 -25.82 0.64 9.75
C GLY A 121 -26.39 1.44 8.58
N TYR A 122 -25.69 1.45 7.46
CA TYR A 122 -26.09 2.16 6.26
C TYR A 122 -26.78 1.18 5.30
N PRO A 123 -28.05 1.40 4.91
CA PRO A 123 -28.80 0.43 4.12
C PRO A 123 -28.27 0.26 2.69
N ASN A 124 -27.63 1.31 2.16
CA ASN A 124 -27.06 1.30 0.79
C ASN A 124 -25.59 0.84 0.75
N SER A 125 -25.11 0.27 1.85
CA SER A 125 -23.77 -0.32 1.92
C SER A 125 -23.74 -1.74 1.34
N ILE A 126 -22.54 -2.27 1.22
CA ILE A 126 -22.29 -3.62 0.74
C ILE A 126 -21.26 -4.30 1.65
N PRO A 127 -21.74 -5.26 2.45
CA PRO A 127 -23.11 -5.72 2.62
C PRO A 127 -24.03 -4.65 3.22
N PRO A 128 -25.36 -4.73 3.01
CA PRO A 128 -26.29 -3.79 3.62
C PRO A 128 -26.20 -3.79 5.14
N GLY A 129 -26.25 -2.58 5.74
CA GLY A 129 -26.11 -2.42 7.19
C GLY A 129 -24.65 -2.22 7.63
N GLU A 130 -23.69 -2.06 6.71
CA GLU A 130 -22.28 -1.77 7.06
C GLU A 130 -22.20 -0.42 7.79
N PRO A 131 -21.50 -0.35 8.94
CA PRO A 131 -21.27 0.91 9.64
C PRO A 131 -20.16 1.69 8.97
N PHE A 132 -20.00 2.97 9.37
CA PHE A 132 -18.82 3.77 9.03
C PHE A 132 -17.68 3.44 10.00
N PRO A 133 -16.62 2.69 9.57
CA PRO A 133 -15.54 2.24 10.44
C PRO A 133 -14.28 3.11 10.36
N TYR A 134 -14.35 4.24 9.67
CA TYR A 134 -13.17 5.06 9.38
C TYR A 134 -13.07 6.27 10.31
N GLY A 135 -11.94 6.97 10.22
CA GLY A 135 -11.65 8.10 11.10
C GLY A 135 -12.07 9.46 10.54
N PRO A 136 -11.95 10.50 11.37
CA PRO A 136 -12.36 11.87 11.01
C PRO A 136 -11.62 12.46 9.82
N THR A 137 -10.37 12.05 9.56
CA THR A 137 -9.61 12.52 8.39
C THR A 137 -10.29 12.13 7.08
N GLU A 138 -10.89 10.94 7.01
CA GLU A 138 -11.62 10.52 5.83
C GLU A 138 -12.85 11.41 5.61
N LEU A 139 -13.65 11.65 6.66
CA LEU A 139 -14.78 12.55 6.55
C LEU A 139 -14.37 13.95 6.09
N ALA A 140 -13.30 14.51 6.67
CA ALA A 140 -12.76 15.81 6.29
C ALA A 140 -12.25 15.81 4.83
N TRP A 141 -11.65 14.71 4.37
CA TRP A 141 -11.14 14.56 3.00
C TRP A 141 -12.24 14.63 1.96
N TYR A 142 -13.35 13.91 2.18
CA TYR A 142 -14.45 13.87 1.22
C TYR A 142 -15.50 14.96 1.42
N LEU A 143 -15.52 15.62 2.57
CA LEU A 143 -16.52 16.66 2.90
C LEU A 143 -16.68 17.72 1.81
N PRO A 144 -15.63 18.35 1.25
CA PRO A 144 -15.79 19.40 0.23
C PRO A 144 -16.53 18.87 -1.02
N PHE A 145 -16.25 17.64 -1.42
CA PHE A 145 -16.83 17.02 -2.61
C PHE A 145 -18.27 16.57 -2.36
N ALA A 146 -18.55 16.00 -1.19
CA ALA A 146 -19.91 15.63 -0.78
C ALA A 146 -20.81 16.86 -0.65
N LEU A 147 -20.32 17.99 -0.14
CA LEU A 147 -21.06 19.25 -0.09
C LEU A 147 -21.46 19.76 -1.48
N LEU A 148 -20.61 19.53 -2.48
CA LEU A 148 -20.87 19.85 -3.87
C LEU A 148 -21.72 18.78 -4.58
N ARG A 149 -22.15 17.73 -3.88
CA ARG A 149 -22.85 16.56 -4.43
C ARG A 149 -22.09 15.86 -5.56
N PHE A 150 -20.78 15.91 -5.47
CA PHE A 150 -19.91 15.28 -6.44
C PHE A 150 -19.83 13.78 -6.16
N ASP A 151 -19.81 12.95 -7.20
CA ASP A 151 -19.59 11.51 -7.03
C ASP A 151 -18.16 11.29 -6.48
N LEU A 152 -18.06 10.74 -5.26
CA LEU A 152 -16.80 10.56 -4.55
C LEU A 152 -15.83 9.62 -5.28
N ARG A 153 -16.31 8.77 -6.19
CA ARG A 153 -15.44 7.94 -7.05
C ARG A 153 -14.51 8.77 -7.94
N TRP A 154 -14.95 9.98 -8.35
CA TRP A 154 -14.09 10.89 -9.10
C TRP A 154 -12.92 11.44 -8.26
N VAL A 155 -13.07 11.51 -6.93
CA VAL A 155 -11.97 11.88 -6.03
C VAL A 155 -10.89 10.80 -6.05
N GLU A 156 -11.28 9.52 -5.96
CA GLU A 156 -10.37 8.39 -6.05
C GLU A 156 -9.68 8.33 -7.42
N PHE A 157 -10.45 8.52 -8.49
CA PHE A 157 -9.92 8.58 -9.84
C PHE A 157 -8.89 9.73 -9.99
N ALA A 158 -9.23 10.92 -9.51
CA ALA A 158 -8.34 12.07 -9.55
C ALA A 158 -7.05 11.83 -8.73
N CYS A 159 -7.16 11.22 -7.53
CA CYS A 159 -6.01 10.83 -6.71
C CYS A 159 -5.11 9.83 -7.44
N SER A 160 -5.70 8.83 -8.08
CA SER A 160 -4.95 7.84 -8.87
C SER A 160 -4.23 8.50 -10.07
N CYS A 161 -4.91 9.39 -10.79
CA CYS A 161 -4.29 10.15 -11.88
C CYS A 161 -3.20 11.10 -11.37
N ALA A 162 -3.39 11.75 -10.22
CA ALA A 162 -2.38 12.60 -9.59
C ALA A 162 -1.10 11.82 -9.25
N LEU A 163 -1.22 10.56 -8.79
CA LEU A 163 -0.07 9.68 -8.61
C LEU A 163 0.68 9.44 -9.92
N LEU A 164 -0.03 9.10 -11.01
CA LEU A 164 0.59 8.91 -12.32
C LEU A 164 1.33 10.16 -12.80
N VAL A 165 0.69 11.32 -12.68
CA VAL A 165 1.30 12.62 -13.03
C VAL A 165 2.55 12.88 -12.19
N ALA A 166 2.48 12.65 -10.87
CA ALA A 166 3.61 12.85 -9.98
C ALA A 166 4.80 11.93 -10.30
N LEU A 167 4.53 10.66 -10.64
CA LEU A 167 5.56 9.70 -11.06
C LEU A 167 6.19 10.09 -12.41
N ALA A 168 5.38 10.51 -13.38
CA ALA A 168 5.84 10.99 -14.68
C ALA A 168 6.71 12.26 -14.51
N ALA A 169 6.24 13.25 -13.75
CA ALA A 169 6.95 14.50 -13.49
C ALA A 169 8.28 14.29 -12.75
N ARG A 170 8.38 13.22 -11.96
CA ARG A 170 9.62 12.84 -11.26
C ARG A 170 10.54 11.94 -12.08
N GLY A 171 10.16 11.61 -13.32
CA GLY A 171 10.95 10.74 -14.18
C GLY A 171 11.11 9.32 -13.60
N ARG A 172 10.03 8.76 -13.04
CA ARG A 172 10.00 7.42 -12.42
C ARG A 172 9.27 6.42 -13.33
N PRO A 173 9.93 5.92 -14.39
CA PRO A 173 9.27 5.14 -15.43
C PRO A 173 8.80 3.77 -14.94
N ILE A 174 9.54 3.11 -14.04
CA ILE A 174 9.15 1.80 -13.52
C ILE A 174 7.93 1.96 -12.61
N GLY A 175 7.99 2.91 -11.67
CA GLY A 175 6.88 3.21 -10.79
C GLY A 175 5.63 3.65 -11.55
N LEU A 176 5.80 4.48 -12.58
CA LEU A 176 4.71 4.89 -13.46
C LEU A 176 4.09 3.69 -14.19
N ALA A 177 4.90 2.79 -14.74
CA ALA A 177 4.40 1.61 -15.42
C ALA A 177 3.64 0.67 -14.47
N VAL A 178 4.18 0.42 -13.26
CA VAL A 178 3.50 -0.36 -12.22
C VAL A 178 2.17 0.29 -11.86
N ALA A 179 2.19 1.58 -11.53
CA ALA A 179 0.97 2.29 -11.18
C ALA A 179 -0.05 2.31 -12.33
N ALA A 180 0.40 2.52 -13.58
CA ALA A 180 -0.47 2.63 -14.74
C ALA A 180 -1.19 1.32 -15.09
N PHE A 181 -0.48 0.19 -15.04
CA PHE A 181 -0.96 -1.07 -15.63
C PHE A 181 -1.25 -2.18 -14.62
N THR A 182 -1.08 -1.95 -13.32
CA THR A 182 -1.54 -2.91 -12.32
C THR A 182 -3.08 -2.85 -12.26
N PRO A 183 -3.80 -3.92 -12.64
CA PRO A 183 -5.26 -3.85 -12.79
C PRO A 183 -5.96 -3.50 -11.48
N VAL A 184 -5.50 -4.05 -10.33
CA VAL A 184 -6.11 -3.72 -9.03
C VAL A 184 -6.03 -2.23 -8.72
N LEU A 185 -4.91 -1.55 -9.06
CA LEU A 185 -4.77 -0.11 -8.83
C LEU A 185 -5.65 0.72 -9.76
N ALA A 186 -5.89 0.23 -10.97
CA ALA A 186 -6.78 0.88 -11.91
C ALA A 186 -8.26 0.70 -11.51
N MET A 187 -8.63 -0.48 -11.00
CA MET A 187 -10.00 -0.76 -10.52
C MET A 187 -10.32 0.04 -9.26
N VAL A 188 -9.46 -0.04 -8.24
CA VAL A 188 -9.63 0.65 -6.94
C VAL A 188 -9.69 2.17 -7.10
N ALA A 189 -9.19 2.70 -8.22
CA ALA A 189 -9.33 4.12 -8.56
C ALA A 189 -10.79 4.58 -8.77
N SER A 190 -11.77 3.66 -8.90
CA SER A 190 -13.17 4.04 -9.18
C SER A 190 -14.20 2.97 -8.79
N ASP A 191 -13.79 1.94 -8.05
CA ASP A 191 -14.68 0.84 -7.62
C ASP A 191 -15.64 1.21 -6.47
N GLY A 192 -15.46 2.39 -5.89
CA GLY A 192 -16.21 2.86 -4.72
C GLY A 192 -15.51 2.61 -3.38
N SER A 193 -14.26 2.13 -3.39
CA SER A 193 -13.39 2.11 -2.21
C SER A 193 -12.68 3.45 -2.00
N ASN A 194 -12.08 3.64 -0.82
CA ASN A 194 -11.31 4.84 -0.44
C ASN A 194 -9.79 4.54 -0.35
N ASP A 195 -9.36 3.42 -0.92
CA ASP A 195 -8.00 2.91 -0.72
C ASP A 195 -6.94 3.71 -1.49
N THR A 196 -7.30 4.29 -2.64
CA THR A 196 -6.39 5.17 -3.39
C THR A 196 -6.09 6.44 -2.61
N SER A 197 -7.11 7.14 -2.11
CA SER A 197 -6.93 8.33 -1.26
C SER A 197 -6.14 8.00 0.00
N ALA A 198 -6.46 6.91 0.69
CA ALA A 198 -5.69 6.45 1.84
C ALA A 198 -4.21 6.24 1.50
N GLY A 199 -3.93 5.64 0.34
CA GLY A 199 -2.57 5.43 -0.17
C GLY A 199 -1.84 6.73 -0.49
N ILE A 200 -2.50 7.72 -1.05
CA ILE A 200 -1.91 9.05 -1.29
C ILE A 200 -1.61 9.77 0.02
N VAL A 201 -2.53 9.75 0.97
CA VAL A 201 -2.32 10.35 2.30
C VAL A 201 -1.15 9.66 3.01
N LEU A 202 -1.06 8.34 2.95
CA LEU A 202 0.07 7.58 3.49
C LEU A 202 1.38 7.92 2.76
N LEU A 203 1.39 8.00 1.42
CA LEU A 203 2.58 8.41 0.65
C LEU A 203 3.08 9.78 1.12
N VAL A 204 2.20 10.76 1.25
CA VAL A 204 2.56 12.11 1.73
C VAL A 204 3.13 12.03 3.15
N ALA A 205 2.52 11.27 4.05
CA ALA A 205 3.00 11.09 5.42
C ALA A 205 4.41 10.49 5.45
N LEU A 206 4.68 9.47 4.63
CA LEU A 206 6.00 8.85 4.53
C LEU A 206 7.03 9.78 3.89
N LEU A 207 6.67 10.57 2.88
CA LEU A 207 7.55 11.58 2.30
C LEU A 207 7.85 12.71 3.29
N LEU A 208 6.93 13.06 4.17
CA LEU A 208 7.17 13.97 5.29
C LEU A 208 8.14 13.35 6.30
N ALA A 209 8.03 12.05 6.59
CA ALA A 209 8.96 11.32 7.45
C ALA A 209 10.39 11.31 6.86
N LYS A 210 10.52 11.18 5.55
CA LYS A 210 11.82 11.31 4.84
C LYS A 210 12.47 12.69 5.03
N ARG A 211 11.65 13.74 5.25
CA ARG A 211 12.10 15.13 5.48
C ARG A 211 12.33 15.49 6.95
N GLY A 212 11.91 14.63 7.87
CA GLY A 212 12.08 14.82 9.30
C GLY A 212 11.06 14.01 10.11
N SER A 213 11.52 13.40 11.19
CA SER A 213 10.72 12.46 11.99
C SER A 213 9.49 13.13 12.65
N ILE A 214 9.61 14.37 13.11
CA ILE A 214 8.47 15.14 13.67
C ILE A 214 7.39 15.34 12.60
N ARG A 215 7.77 15.77 11.37
CA ARG A 215 6.84 15.93 10.24
C ARG A 215 6.19 14.58 9.87
N GLY A 216 6.98 13.51 9.94
CA GLY A 216 6.49 12.14 9.76
C GLY A 216 5.48 11.74 10.82
N GLY A 217 5.71 12.12 12.08
CA GLY A 217 4.76 11.90 13.18
C GLY A 217 3.42 12.57 12.92
N VAL A 218 3.44 13.85 12.57
CA VAL A 218 2.22 14.59 12.18
C VAL A 218 1.53 13.92 10.98
N GLY A 219 2.30 13.60 9.93
CA GLY A 219 1.76 12.94 8.74
C GLY A 219 1.10 11.60 9.02
N LEU A 220 1.76 10.74 9.82
CA LEU A 220 1.20 9.43 10.20
C LEU A 220 0.00 9.56 11.14
N GLY A 221 -0.05 10.57 12.02
CA GLY A 221 -1.23 10.87 12.82
C GLY A 221 -2.45 11.21 11.95
N ILE A 222 -2.24 12.05 10.92
CA ILE A 222 -3.27 12.40 9.94
C ILE A 222 -3.70 11.16 9.13
N ALA A 223 -2.74 10.40 8.62
CA ALA A 223 -3.02 9.20 7.85
C ALA A 223 -3.72 8.11 8.68
N GLY A 224 -3.35 7.96 9.96
CA GLY A 224 -4.02 7.08 10.92
C GLY A 224 -5.46 7.50 11.22
N GLY A 225 -5.75 8.81 11.16
CA GLY A 225 -7.11 9.34 11.22
C GLY A 225 -7.93 9.10 9.95
N PHE A 226 -7.30 8.72 8.84
CA PHE A 226 -7.97 8.24 7.64
C PHE A 226 -8.23 6.73 7.75
N LYS A 227 -7.17 5.94 7.85
CA LYS A 227 -7.19 4.49 8.10
C LYS A 227 -6.08 4.10 9.07
N PHE A 228 -6.41 3.33 10.10
CA PHE A 228 -5.47 2.88 11.14
C PHE A 228 -4.24 2.13 10.60
N HIS A 229 -4.35 1.53 9.43
CA HIS A 229 -3.25 0.79 8.79
C HIS A 229 -1.99 1.65 8.58
N ALA A 230 -2.14 2.97 8.42
CA ALA A 230 -1.01 3.89 8.32
C ALA A 230 -0.11 3.88 9.56
N LEU A 231 -0.64 3.50 10.73
CA LEU A 231 0.13 3.41 11.98
C LEU A 231 1.15 2.25 11.99
N ALA A 232 1.13 1.37 11.01
CA ALA A 232 2.13 0.30 10.85
C ALA A 232 3.57 0.82 10.77
N TRP A 233 3.77 2.06 10.34
CA TRP A 233 5.10 2.71 10.28
C TRP A 233 5.53 3.38 11.60
N THR A 234 4.66 3.44 12.60
CA THR A 234 4.95 4.07 13.90
C THR A 234 6.20 3.49 14.60
N PRO A 235 6.39 2.16 14.68
CA PRO A 235 7.57 1.62 15.34
C PRO A 235 8.88 2.10 14.70
N GLY A 236 8.97 2.05 13.38
CA GLY A 236 10.12 2.54 12.63
C GLY A 236 10.34 4.05 12.81
N LEU A 237 9.26 4.84 12.82
CA LEU A 237 9.31 6.28 13.04
C LEU A 237 9.87 6.63 14.43
N VAL A 238 9.41 5.92 15.46
CA VAL A 238 9.88 6.10 16.85
C VAL A 238 11.36 5.73 16.96
N MET A 239 11.79 4.67 16.28
CA MET A 239 13.21 4.27 16.26
C MET A 239 14.11 5.33 15.60
N ILE A 240 13.63 6.06 14.61
CA ILE A 240 14.41 7.12 13.92
C ILE A 240 14.35 8.44 14.70
N GLY A 241 13.16 8.82 15.18
CA GLY A 241 12.88 10.16 15.69
C GLY A 241 12.66 10.24 17.20
N GLY A 242 12.64 9.11 17.90
CA GLY A 242 12.48 9.04 19.36
C GLY A 242 11.14 9.58 19.85
N LEU A 243 11.14 10.03 21.10
CA LEU A 243 9.97 10.63 21.76
C LEU A 243 9.38 11.84 21.06
N PRO A 244 10.16 12.77 20.46
CA PRO A 244 9.58 13.89 19.72
C PRO A 244 8.71 13.47 18.53
N ALA A 245 9.10 12.42 17.80
CA ALA A 245 8.30 11.89 16.69
C ALA A 245 7.02 11.22 17.18
N LEU A 246 7.10 10.47 18.28
CA LEU A 246 5.94 9.86 18.93
C LEU A 246 4.98 10.93 19.48
N ALA A 247 5.49 11.94 20.16
CA ALA A 247 4.68 13.06 20.66
C ALA A 247 3.95 13.77 19.50
N ALA A 248 4.65 14.05 18.39
CA ALA A 248 4.04 14.67 17.22
C ALA A 248 2.91 13.81 16.62
N LEU A 249 3.11 12.48 16.55
CA LEU A 249 2.09 11.53 16.09
C LEU A 249 0.88 11.54 17.03
N VAL A 250 1.12 11.42 18.34
CA VAL A 250 0.04 11.39 19.35
C VAL A 250 -0.75 12.69 19.34
N LEU A 251 -0.07 13.84 19.34
CA LEU A 251 -0.73 15.15 19.32
C LEU A 251 -1.54 15.36 18.05
N ALA A 252 -1.01 14.98 16.88
CA ALA A 252 -1.76 15.05 15.63
C ALA A 252 -2.97 14.11 15.64
N SER A 253 -2.80 12.87 16.11
CA SER A 253 -3.92 11.94 16.25
C SER A 253 -4.98 12.46 17.21
N LEU A 254 -4.59 12.99 18.38
CA LEU A 254 -5.52 13.58 19.33
C LEU A 254 -6.24 14.79 18.73
N ALA A 255 -5.54 15.70 18.06
CA ALA A 255 -6.16 16.86 17.42
C ALA A 255 -7.24 16.46 16.39
N ILE A 256 -7.00 15.37 15.64
CA ILE A 256 -7.94 14.86 14.63
C ILE A 256 -9.12 14.15 15.28
N TRP A 257 -8.87 13.32 16.28
CA TRP A 257 -9.91 12.53 16.92
C TRP A 257 -10.69 13.30 18.01
N ALA A 258 -10.12 14.37 18.59
CA ALA A 258 -10.74 15.11 19.67
C ALA A 258 -12.16 15.61 19.36
N PRO A 259 -12.45 16.20 18.19
CA PRO A 259 -13.82 16.63 17.87
C PRO A 259 -14.80 15.45 17.89
N ALA A 260 -14.44 14.32 17.29
CA ALA A 260 -15.30 13.12 17.26
C ALA A 260 -15.49 12.54 18.67
N LEU A 261 -14.42 12.44 19.44
CA LEU A 261 -14.47 11.91 20.81
C LEU A 261 -15.27 12.81 21.76
N LEU A 262 -15.19 14.12 21.60
CA LEU A 262 -15.95 15.08 22.43
C LEU A 262 -17.44 15.14 22.06
N LEU A 263 -17.77 15.04 20.75
CA LEU A 263 -19.14 15.14 20.28
C LEU A 263 -19.92 13.84 20.37
N VAL A 264 -19.25 12.71 20.09
CA VAL A 264 -19.91 11.39 19.97
C VAL A 264 -19.50 10.43 21.08
N GLY A 265 -18.32 10.62 21.63
CA GLY A 265 -17.70 9.71 22.59
C GLY A 265 -17.02 8.49 21.95
N PRO A 266 -16.21 7.74 22.71
CA PRO A 266 -15.47 6.58 22.17
C PRO A 266 -16.37 5.36 21.90
N GLY A 267 -17.49 5.22 22.62
CA GLY A 267 -18.37 4.05 22.55
C GLY A 267 -18.91 3.77 21.14
N PRO A 268 -19.59 4.73 20.50
CA PRO A 268 -20.11 4.57 19.14
C PRO A 268 -19.03 4.30 18.08
N ILE A 269 -17.85 4.93 18.21
CA ILE A 269 -16.72 4.72 17.31
C ILE A 269 -16.21 3.28 17.41
N LEU A 270 -15.98 2.79 18.63
CA LEU A 270 -15.54 1.41 18.86
C LEU A 270 -16.60 0.38 18.45
N ALA A 271 -17.89 0.71 18.63
CA ALA A 271 -18.99 -0.13 18.18
C ALA A 271 -18.99 -0.28 16.64
N SER A 272 -18.77 0.81 15.90
CA SER A 272 -18.63 0.74 14.43
C SER A 272 -17.49 -0.16 13.98
N LEU A 273 -16.31 -0.04 14.61
CA LEU A 273 -15.16 -0.88 14.28
C LEU A 273 -15.43 -2.37 14.53
N ARG A 274 -16.05 -2.70 15.66
CA ARG A 274 -16.40 -4.10 16.00
C ARG A 274 -17.49 -4.65 15.09
N TRP A 275 -18.48 -3.82 14.76
CA TRP A 275 -19.57 -4.21 13.87
C TRP A 275 -19.04 -4.51 12.46
N ALA A 276 -18.20 -3.66 11.90
CA ALA A 276 -17.59 -3.87 10.59
C ALA A 276 -16.83 -5.21 10.50
N GLU A 277 -16.10 -5.60 11.55
CA GLU A 277 -15.43 -6.90 11.59
C GLU A 277 -16.40 -8.10 11.57
N GLY A 278 -17.60 -7.95 12.12
CA GLY A 278 -18.60 -9.02 12.25
C GLY A 278 -19.52 -9.23 11.04
N LEU A 279 -19.60 -8.25 10.13
CA LEU A 279 -20.54 -8.28 9.00
C LEU A 279 -20.16 -9.21 7.85
N HIS A 280 -18.86 -9.50 7.71
CA HIS A 280 -18.37 -10.26 6.59
C HIS A 280 -18.51 -11.76 6.83
N ASP A 281 -19.44 -12.38 6.08
CA ASP A 281 -19.61 -13.84 6.07
C ASP A 281 -18.43 -14.57 5.42
N TRP A 282 -17.76 -13.89 4.50
CA TRP A 282 -16.61 -14.38 3.78
C TRP A 282 -15.37 -13.58 4.15
N ALA A 283 -14.33 -14.27 4.54
CA ALA A 283 -13.13 -13.63 5.11
C ALA A 283 -12.24 -12.88 4.10
N GLY A 284 -12.58 -12.90 2.81
CA GLY A 284 -11.85 -12.16 1.78
C GLY A 284 -10.41 -12.63 1.61
N TRP A 285 -9.51 -11.66 1.51
CA TRP A 285 -8.10 -11.87 1.18
C TRP A 285 -7.21 -11.92 2.43
N SER A 286 -7.42 -12.95 3.24
CA SER A 286 -6.77 -13.15 4.54
C SER A 286 -6.43 -14.61 4.77
N LEU A 287 -5.72 -14.91 5.85
CA LEU A 287 -5.48 -16.30 6.29
C LEU A 287 -6.79 -17.03 6.55
N ALA A 288 -7.78 -16.34 7.12
CA ALA A 288 -9.11 -16.92 7.32
C ALA A 288 -9.77 -17.26 5.98
N GLY A 289 -9.73 -16.36 4.98
CA GLY A 289 -10.27 -16.61 3.64
C GLY A 289 -9.57 -17.76 2.93
N PHE A 290 -8.24 -17.85 3.10
CA PHE A 290 -7.48 -18.99 2.61
C PHE A 290 -7.95 -20.31 3.25
N ILE A 291 -8.12 -20.35 4.58
CA ILE A 291 -8.62 -21.55 5.27
C ILE A 291 -10.06 -21.87 4.85
N GLN A 292 -10.94 -20.85 4.75
CA GLN A 292 -12.33 -21.03 4.29
C GLN A 292 -12.40 -21.69 2.90
N SER A 293 -11.47 -21.36 2.00
CA SER A 293 -11.44 -21.97 0.66
C SER A 293 -11.14 -23.46 0.66
N PHE A 294 -10.45 -23.97 1.69
CA PHE A 294 -10.19 -25.39 1.87
C PHE A 294 -11.29 -26.13 2.63
N VAL A 295 -11.85 -25.46 3.65
CA VAL A 295 -12.87 -26.08 4.53
C VAL A 295 -14.24 -26.07 3.88
N GLY A 296 -14.46 -25.20 2.89
CA GLY A 296 -15.76 -25.06 2.20
C GLY A 296 -16.86 -24.44 3.07
N GLY A 297 -16.48 -23.71 4.15
CA GLY A 297 -17.45 -23.13 5.08
C GLY A 297 -16.86 -22.03 5.96
N LYS A 298 -17.75 -21.40 6.75
CA LYS A 298 -17.33 -20.36 7.71
C LYS A 298 -16.37 -20.94 8.77
N VAL A 299 -15.33 -20.18 9.07
CA VAL A 299 -14.42 -20.45 10.19
C VAL A 299 -14.67 -19.45 11.32
N PRO A 300 -14.49 -19.81 12.59
CA PRO A 300 -14.64 -18.87 13.69
C PRO A 300 -13.70 -17.66 13.57
N SER A 301 -14.19 -16.45 13.87
CA SER A 301 -13.38 -15.23 13.74
C SER A 301 -12.39 -15.02 14.89
N TRP A 302 -12.69 -15.53 16.09
CA TRP A 302 -11.91 -15.28 17.30
C TRP A 302 -10.43 -15.72 17.24
N PRO A 303 -10.05 -16.86 16.57
CA PRO A 303 -8.64 -17.23 16.47
C PRO A 303 -7.84 -16.19 15.67
N PHE A 304 -8.46 -15.57 14.68
CA PHE A 304 -7.83 -14.56 13.83
C PHE A 304 -7.66 -13.22 14.52
N ALA A 305 -8.50 -12.89 15.51
CA ALA A 305 -8.24 -11.76 16.39
C ALA A 305 -6.94 -11.99 17.19
N ILE A 306 -6.73 -13.19 17.70
CA ILE A 306 -5.50 -13.56 18.43
C ILE A 306 -4.30 -13.54 17.49
N THR A 307 -4.39 -14.19 16.31
CA THR A 307 -3.26 -14.25 15.35
C THR A 307 -2.90 -12.88 14.81
N ARG A 308 -3.86 -11.98 14.59
CA ARG A 308 -3.62 -10.60 14.19
C ARG A 308 -2.79 -9.85 15.23
N TRP A 309 -3.20 -9.90 16.51
CA TRP A 309 -2.51 -9.20 17.58
C TRP A 309 -1.16 -9.84 17.91
N ALA A 310 -1.11 -11.16 17.98
CA ALA A 310 0.14 -11.89 18.23
C ALA A 310 1.14 -11.74 17.08
N GLY A 311 0.68 -11.91 15.84
CA GLY A 311 1.51 -11.71 14.65
C GLY A 311 1.99 -10.28 14.51
N GLY A 312 1.10 -9.29 14.73
CA GLY A 312 1.47 -7.88 14.75
C GLY A 312 2.52 -7.57 15.81
N ALA A 313 2.31 -8.03 17.04
CA ALA A 313 3.25 -7.83 18.15
C ALA A 313 4.61 -8.49 17.87
N LEU A 314 4.61 -9.70 17.30
CA LEU A 314 5.84 -10.42 16.96
C LEU A 314 6.65 -9.67 15.88
N VAL A 315 6.00 -9.17 14.83
CA VAL A 315 6.67 -8.42 13.76
C VAL A 315 7.13 -7.05 14.27
N VAL A 316 6.32 -6.36 15.07
CA VAL A 316 6.74 -5.12 15.75
C VAL A 316 7.96 -5.38 16.62
N GLY A 317 7.93 -6.44 17.43
CA GLY A 317 9.07 -6.85 18.25
C GLY A 317 10.31 -7.16 17.41
N ALA A 318 10.16 -7.89 16.32
CA ALA A 318 11.26 -8.20 15.40
C ALA A 318 11.86 -6.92 14.77
N VAL A 319 11.01 -5.99 14.30
CA VAL A 319 11.44 -4.70 13.73
C VAL A 319 12.18 -3.87 14.78
N VAL A 320 11.66 -3.79 16.00
CA VAL A 320 12.30 -3.05 17.10
C VAL A 320 13.63 -3.67 17.48
N VAL A 321 13.70 -5.00 17.62
CA VAL A 321 14.95 -5.72 17.95
C VAL A 321 15.98 -5.56 16.84
N ASP A 322 15.58 -5.67 15.57
CA ASP A 322 16.50 -5.47 14.43
C ASP A 322 17.04 -4.04 14.40
N ALA A 323 16.17 -3.04 14.57
CA ALA A 323 16.55 -1.64 14.64
C ALA A 323 17.46 -1.34 15.84
N TRP A 324 17.18 -1.92 17.01
CA TRP A 324 18.00 -1.76 18.21
C TRP A 324 19.40 -2.37 18.03
N ARG A 325 19.48 -3.56 17.44
CA ARG A 325 20.77 -4.22 17.12
C ARG A 325 21.62 -3.41 16.14
N ARG A 326 21.00 -2.74 15.18
CA ARG A 326 21.69 -1.92 14.16
C ARG A 326 22.12 -0.55 14.63
N ARG A 327 21.72 -0.11 15.81
CA ARG A 327 21.76 1.25 16.35
C ARG A 327 20.82 2.22 15.60
N PRO A 328 20.07 3.09 16.30
CA PRO A 328 19.03 3.96 15.71
C PRO A 328 19.54 4.86 14.58
N ALA A 329 20.79 5.33 14.66
CA ALA A 329 21.40 6.17 13.64
C ALA A 329 21.66 5.45 12.29
N ALA A 330 21.54 4.12 12.26
CA ALA A 330 21.82 3.31 11.06
C ALA A 330 20.55 2.75 10.40
N LEU A 331 19.34 3.09 10.90
CA LEU A 331 18.12 2.66 10.25
C LEU A 331 17.97 3.39 8.91
N SER A 332 18.20 2.65 7.83
CA SER A 332 18.05 3.21 6.50
C SER A 332 16.57 3.47 6.16
N TRP A 333 16.32 4.36 5.21
CA TRP A 333 14.97 4.64 4.70
C TRP A 333 14.29 3.36 4.20
N GLY A 334 15.04 2.48 3.50
CA GLY A 334 14.52 1.21 3.03
C GLY A 334 14.08 0.29 4.18
N ALA A 335 14.88 0.20 5.26
CA ALA A 335 14.52 -0.61 6.44
C ALA A 335 13.28 -0.05 7.16
N PHE A 336 13.15 1.27 7.25
CA PHE A 336 11.96 1.93 7.78
C PHE A 336 10.70 1.55 6.98
N LEU A 337 10.76 1.68 5.65
CA LEU A 337 9.63 1.32 4.79
C LEU A 337 9.30 -0.17 4.89
N ALA A 338 10.31 -1.03 4.86
CA ALA A 338 10.12 -2.48 4.93
C ALA A 338 9.50 -2.93 6.25
N GLY A 339 9.94 -2.36 7.37
CA GLY A 339 9.38 -2.65 8.68
C GLY A 339 7.89 -2.31 8.75
N GLY A 340 7.50 -1.11 8.29
CA GLY A 340 6.10 -0.71 8.22
C GLY A 340 5.27 -1.59 7.29
N LEU A 341 5.81 -1.92 6.10
CA LEU A 341 5.15 -2.83 5.16
C LEU A 341 4.96 -4.24 5.74
N ALA A 342 5.97 -4.77 6.43
CA ALA A 342 5.86 -6.09 7.06
C ALA A 342 4.76 -6.11 8.14
N ILE A 343 4.69 -5.09 9.00
CA ILE A 343 3.63 -4.95 10.01
C ILE A 343 2.27 -4.85 9.31
N PHE A 344 2.15 -4.00 8.31
CA PHE A 344 0.92 -3.81 7.54
C PHE A 344 0.43 -5.13 6.93
N LEU A 345 1.29 -5.86 6.21
CA LEU A 345 0.92 -7.11 5.55
C LEU A 345 0.56 -8.21 6.56
N VAL A 346 1.32 -8.34 7.66
CA VAL A 346 1.02 -9.35 8.68
C VAL A 346 -0.30 -9.06 9.36
N VAL A 347 -0.57 -7.80 9.72
CA VAL A 347 -1.84 -7.40 10.36
C VAL A 347 -3.01 -7.66 9.42
N LEU A 348 -2.90 -7.32 8.14
CA LEU A 348 -3.95 -7.58 7.15
C LEU A 348 -4.17 -9.07 6.94
N TYR A 349 -3.10 -9.81 6.68
CA TYR A 349 -3.20 -11.23 6.35
C TYR A 349 -3.67 -12.07 7.53
N ALA A 350 -3.23 -11.75 8.75
CA ALA A 350 -3.65 -12.43 9.98
C ALA A 350 -5.03 -12.00 10.48
N SER A 351 -5.65 -10.96 9.91
CA SER A 351 -7.03 -10.56 10.24
C SER A 351 -8.05 -11.58 9.73
N TYR A 352 -9.24 -11.62 10.37
CA TYR A 352 -10.33 -12.44 9.89
C TYR A 352 -10.76 -12.01 8.49
N TRP A 353 -10.97 -10.72 8.30
CA TRP A 353 -11.36 -10.15 7.01
C TRP A 353 -10.33 -9.16 6.51
N SER A 354 -9.99 -9.24 5.24
CA SER A 354 -9.25 -8.21 4.54
C SER A 354 -9.62 -8.19 3.05
N SER A 355 -9.36 -7.06 2.40
CA SER A 355 -9.57 -6.87 0.97
C SER A 355 -8.23 -6.69 0.26
N HIS A 356 -8.14 -7.23 -0.95
CA HIS A 356 -7.02 -6.94 -1.86
C HIS A 356 -6.91 -5.44 -2.18
N GLY A 357 -8.02 -4.68 -2.10
CA GLY A 357 -8.03 -3.22 -2.23
C GLY A 357 -7.10 -2.54 -1.24
N TYR A 358 -6.89 -3.11 -0.04
CA TYR A 358 -5.94 -2.55 0.92
C TYR A 358 -4.50 -2.48 0.42
N LEU A 359 -4.10 -3.30 -0.55
CA LEU A 359 -2.80 -3.20 -1.20
C LEU A 359 -2.64 -1.89 -1.96
N ALA A 360 -3.74 -1.27 -2.41
CA ALA A 360 -3.69 0.06 -3.01
C ALA A 360 -3.24 1.15 -2.03
N GLN A 361 -3.34 0.94 -0.72
CA GLN A 361 -2.84 1.89 0.27
C GLN A 361 -1.31 1.96 0.31
N VAL A 362 -0.63 0.85 0.03
CA VAL A 362 0.85 0.79 0.05
C VAL A 362 1.46 0.91 -1.36
N ALA A 363 0.67 0.69 -2.39
CA ALA A 363 1.14 0.77 -3.76
C ALA A 363 1.73 2.14 -4.15
N PRO A 364 1.18 3.30 -3.73
CA PRO A 364 1.77 4.59 -4.06
C PRO A 364 3.21 4.75 -3.60
N ILE A 365 3.55 4.36 -2.36
CA ILE A 365 4.94 4.44 -1.88
C ILE A 365 5.83 3.41 -2.58
N LEU A 366 5.29 2.21 -2.91
CA LEU A 366 6.01 1.21 -3.67
C LEU A 366 6.38 1.75 -5.06
N CYS A 367 5.41 2.27 -5.78
CA CYS A 367 5.64 2.88 -7.09
C CYS A 367 6.60 4.07 -7.02
N TRP A 368 6.54 4.84 -5.93
CA TRP A 368 7.42 5.99 -5.73
C TRP A 368 8.88 5.60 -5.55
N GLU A 369 9.19 4.52 -4.84
CA GLU A 369 10.56 4.14 -4.49
C GLU A 369 11.18 3.08 -5.42
N VAL A 370 10.39 2.37 -6.24
CA VAL A 370 10.89 1.24 -7.06
C VAL A 370 12.00 1.64 -8.03
N ASP A 371 11.96 2.84 -8.60
CA ASP A 371 13.00 3.31 -9.53
C ASP A 371 14.34 3.53 -8.81
N ASP A 372 14.32 4.08 -7.60
CA ASP A 372 15.52 4.27 -6.77
C ASP A 372 16.15 2.92 -6.41
N LEU A 373 15.30 1.92 -6.09
CA LEU A 373 15.75 0.56 -5.80
C LEU A 373 16.31 -0.15 -7.02
N ALA A 374 15.65 -0.02 -8.17
CA ALA A 374 16.13 -0.60 -9.43
C ALA A 374 17.46 0.03 -9.87
N GLY A 375 17.66 1.33 -9.62
CA GLY A 375 18.93 2.02 -9.86
C GLY A 375 20.04 1.57 -8.90
N ALA A 376 19.71 1.23 -7.67
CA ALA A 376 20.66 0.73 -6.67
C ALA A 376 21.10 -0.73 -6.92
N LEU A 377 20.34 -1.50 -7.73
CA LEU A 377 20.75 -2.86 -8.11
C LEU A 377 21.94 -2.79 -9.08
N PRO A 378 23.08 -3.46 -8.77
CA PRO A 378 24.27 -3.44 -9.64
C PRO A 378 24.03 -4.31 -10.89
N VAL A 379 23.29 -3.78 -11.84
CA VAL A 379 22.95 -4.45 -13.12
C VAL A 379 24.19 -4.79 -13.95
N HIS A 380 25.31 -4.08 -13.71
CA HIS A 380 26.59 -4.31 -14.37
C HIS A 380 27.21 -5.71 -14.17
N ARG A 381 26.67 -6.52 -13.25
CA ARG A 381 27.20 -7.87 -12.97
C ARG A 381 26.40 -9.02 -13.58
N LEU A 382 25.23 -8.74 -14.17
CA LEU A 382 24.48 -9.77 -14.92
C LEU A 382 24.94 -9.86 -16.39
N VAL A 383 25.80 -8.93 -16.82
CA VAL A 383 26.41 -8.99 -18.15
C VAL A 383 27.74 -9.74 -18.03
N PRO A 384 27.92 -10.84 -18.78
CA PRO A 384 29.19 -11.59 -18.82
C PRO A 384 30.37 -10.66 -19.12
N ALA A 385 31.52 -10.92 -18.50
CA ALA A 385 32.74 -10.11 -18.61
C ALA A 385 33.18 -9.90 -20.09
N SER A 386 32.84 -10.85 -20.98
CA SER A 386 33.11 -10.77 -22.41
C SER A 386 32.43 -9.60 -23.15
N ARG A 387 31.35 -9.03 -22.60
CA ARG A 387 30.68 -7.85 -23.18
C ARG A 387 31.10 -6.51 -22.57
N ARG A 388 31.96 -6.49 -21.55
CA ARG A 388 32.40 -5.24 -20.90
C ARG A 388 33.28 -4.39 -21.81
N TRP A 389 34.04 -5.00 -22.68
CA TRP A 389 34.94 -4.30 -23.58
C TRP A 389 34.24 -3.51 -24.68
N GLN A 390 33.04 -3.95 -25.11
CA GLN A 390 32.28 -3.24 -26.14
C GLN A 390 31.56 -2.00 -25.63
N VAL A 391 31.30 -1.89 -24.33
CA VAL A 391 30.62 -0.72 -23.75
C VAL A 391 31.61 0.40 -23.41
N ALA A 392 32.86 0.06 -23.06
CA ALA A 392 33.88 1.05 -22.76
C ALA A 392 34.39 1.81 -24.00
N SER A 393 34.38 1.17 -25.18
CA SER A 393 34.79 1.79 -26.45
C SER A 393 33.73 2.70 -27.11
N VAL A 394 32.52 2.76 -26.55
CA VAL A 394 31.42 3.63 -27.05
C VAL A 394 31.31 4.90 -26.19
N LEU A 395 32.05 4.98 -25.07
CA LEU A 395 32.02 6.10 -24.13
C LEU A 395 33.30 6.96 -24.17
N GLN A 396 34.23 6.68 -25.08
CA GLN A 396 35.30 7.57 -25.51
C GLN A 396 34.98 8.15 -26.91
#